data_452a1f4085a4d1f98cf872d7283971ad
#
_entry.id   452a1f4085a4d1f98cf872d7283971ad
#
_cell.length_a   1.000
_cell.length_b   1.000
_cell.length_c   1.000
_cell.angle_alpha   90.00
_cell.angle_beta   90.00
_cell.angle_gamma   90.00
#
_symmetry.space_group_name_H-M   'P 1'
#
loop_
_entity.id
_entity.type
_entity.pdbx_description
1 polymer ?
#
loop_
_entity_poly.entity_id
_entity_poly.type
_entity_poly.pdbx_seq_one_letter_code
_entity_poly.pdbx_strand_id
1 'polypeptide(L)'
;MALDATIDDVPNIKKLGGRLAGRIPAGASGKGGLDIDMTQIRNLTEGGAQAAVEMGIGFDEDLPSLESNGLLEVEDVSLSSRAIERGLRALGTLGSGNHFLEFQSVEKLVDEDTAKQWGLYEGQLLAMIHSGSRGL
;
A
#
# COMPACT_ATOMS: atom_id res chain seq x y z
N MET A 1 3.38 -7.97 3.91
CA MET A 1 2.39 -8.20 4.98
C MET A 1 2.18 -9.69 5.11
N ALA A 2 2.44 -10.25 6.29
CA ALA A 2 2.19 -11.66 6.57
C ALA A 2 0.73 -11.85 6.97
N LEU A 3 0.09 -12.88 6.44
CA LEU A 3 -1.30 -13.23 6.75
C LEU A 3 -1.30 -14.45 7.67
N ASP A 4 -2.25 -14.53 8.58
CA ASP A 4 -2.47 -15.73 9.39
C ASP A 4 -3.29 -16.78 8.57
N ALA A 5 -2.69 -17.19 7.46
CA ALA A 5 -3.27 -18.11 6.49
C ALA A 5 -2.18 -18.78 5.65
N THR A 6 -2.51 -19.90 5.05
CA THR A 6 -1.70 -20.61 4.06
C THR A 6 -2.37 -20.57 2.68
N ILE A 7 -1.69 -21.05 1.65
CA ILE A 7 -2.26 -21.15 0.31
C ILE A 7 -3.47 -22.11 0.28
N ASP A 8 -3.49 -23.10 1.16
CA ASP A 8 -4.57 -24.10 1.24
C ASP A 8 -5.87 -23.51 1.82
N ASP A 9 -5.76 -22.41 2.60
CA ASP A 9 -6.92 -21.67 3.12
C ASP A 9 -7.60 -20.82 2.03
N VAL A 10 -6.97 -20.71 0.85
CA VAL A 10 -7.49 -19.97 -0.30
C VAL A 10 -7.85 -20.90 -1.45
N PRO A 11 -9.04 -21.50 -1.44
CA PRO A 11 -9.42 -22.57 -2.38
C PRO A 11 -9.42 -22.13 -3.85
N ASN A 12 -9.41 -20.83 -4.13
CA ASN A 12 -9.33 -20.31 -5.49
C ASN A 12 -8.60 -18.97 -5.56
N ILE A 13 -7.26 -19.05 -5.57
CA ILE A 13 -6.38 -17.87 -5.64
C ILE A 13 -6.63 -17.01 -6.89
N LYS A 14 -6.98 -17.61 -8.03
CA LYS A 14 -7.32 -16.88 -9.26
C LYS A 14 -8.58 -16.04 -9.08
N LYS A 15 -9.60 -16.59 -8.41
CA LYS A 15 -10.83 -15.85 -8.13
C LYS A 15 -10.57 -14.70 -7.14
N LEU A 16 -9.71 -14.90 -6.15
CA LEU A 16 -9.28 -13.85 -5.25
C LEU A 16 -8.57 -12.73 -6.02
N GLY A 17 -7.59 -13.08 -6.87
CA GLY A 17 -6.89 -12.12 -7.73
C GLY A 17 -7.84 -11.32 -8.62
N GLY A 18 -8.81 -11.99 -9.25
CA GLY A 18 -9.82 -11.31 -10.08
C GLY A 18 -10.71 -10.34 -9.30
N ARG A 19 -11.07 -10.68 -8.05
CA ARG A 19 -11.84 -9.78 -7.17
C ARG A 19 -11.01 -8.55 -6.74
N LEU A 20 -9.74 -8.74 -6.44
CA LEU A 20 -8.84 -7.64 -6.07
C LEU A 20 -8.57 -6.72 -7.26
N ALA A 21 -8.31 -7.28 -8.44
CA ALA A 21 -8.14 -6.49 -9.67
C ALA A 21 -9.37 -5.64 -10.01
N GLY A 22 -10.57 -6.08 -9.64
CA GLY A 22 -11.79 -5.30 -9.80
C GLY A 22 -12.03 -4.22 -8.73
N ARG A 23 -11.29 -4.27 -7.62
CA ARG A 23 -11.47 -3.34 -6.48
C ARG A 23 -10.31 -2.38 -6.28
N ILE A 24 -9.12 -2.75 -6.73
CA ILE A 24 -7.90 -1.95 -6.60
C ILE A 24 -7.62 -1.34 -7.97
N PRO A 25 -7.87 -0.03 -8.15
CA PRO A 25 -7.58 0.63 -9.41
C PRO A 25 -6.09 0.53 -9.74
N ALA A 26 -5.77 0.26 -10.99
CA ALA A 26 -4.39 0.18 -11.49
C ALA A 26 -4.26 0.83 -12.87
N GLY A 27 -3.04 1.19 -13.25
CA GLY A 27 -2.73 1.75 -14.55
C GLY A 27 -2.43 3.26 -14.54
N ALA A 28 -2.01 3.76 -15.70
CA ALA A 28 -1.60 5.15 -15.89
C ALA A 28 -2.77 6.10 -16.18
N SER A 29 -3.92 5.58 -16.56
CA SER A 29 -5.09 6.36 -16.99
C SER A 29 -5.90 6.96 -15.83
N GLY A 30 -5.48 6.68 -14.60
CA GLY A 30 -5.81 7.32 -13.35
C GLY A 30 -7.21 7.87 -13.18
N LYS A 31 -8.22 7.00 -13.16
CA LYS A 31 -9.33 7.31 -12.28
C LYS A 31 -8.84 6.92 -10.90
N GLY A 32 -8.57 7.91 -10.05
CA GLY A 32 -8.04 7.70 -8.71
C GLY A 32 -8.90 6.75 -7.90
N GLY A 33 -8.28 6.01 -7.00
CA GLY A 33 -9.01 5.22 -6.02
C GLY A 33 -9.66 6.10 -4.95
N LEU A 34 -9.18 7.33 -4.78
CA LEU A 34 -9.67 8.30 -3.80
C LEU A 34 -10.33 9.50 -4.49
N ASP A 35 -11.49 9.89 -4.01
CA ASP A 35 -12.17 11.13 -4.42
C ASP A 35 -11.74 12.24 -3.43
N ILE A 36 -10.66 12.93 -3.78
CA ILE A 36 -10.05 13.98 -2.96
C ILE A 36 -9.83 15.26 -3.76
N ASP A 37 -9.87 16.38 -3.06
CA ASP A 37 -9.64 17.71 -3.63
C ASP A 37 -8.18 18.20 -3.45
N MET A 38 -7.93 19.43 -3.93
CA MET A 38 -6.63 20.09 -3.87
C MET A 38 -6.15 20.35 -2.43
N THR A 39 -7.06 20.58 -1.49
CA THR A 39 -6.73 20.82 -0.09
C THR A 39 -6.35 19.52 0.58
N GLN A 40 -7.13 18.48 0.32
CA GLN A 40 -6.91 17.15 0.87
C GLN A 40 -5.58 16.54 0.40
N ILE A 41 -5.23 16.70 -0.89
CA ILE A 41 -3.92 16.18 -1.36
C ILE A 41 -2.75 16.91 -0.72
N ARG A 42 -2.87 18.22 -0.44
CA ARG A 42 -1.84 18.94 0.30
C ARG A 42 -1.71 18.44 1.73
N ASN A 43 -2.81 18.26 2.43
CA ASN A 43 -2.82 17.69 3.77
C ASN A 43 -2.15 16.31 3.81
N LEU A 44 -2.43 15.44 2.81
CA LEU A 44 -1.80 14.13 2.70
C LEU A 44 -0.29 14.21 2.45
N THR A 45 0.17 15.17 1.66
CA THR A 45 1.61 15.32 1.38
C THR A 45 2.39 15.92 2.55
N GLU A 46 1.75 16.73 3.38
CA GLU A 46 2.34 17.32 4.58
C GLU A 46 2.22 16.39 5.80
N GLY A 47 1.09 15.72 5.96
CA GLY A 47 0.78 14.88 7.13
C GLY A 47 0.97 13.38 6.92
N GLY A 48 1.36 12.94 5.72
CA GLY A 48 1.66 11.53 5.43
C GLY A 48 0.50 10.58 5.71
N ALA A 49 0.82 9.39 6.20
CA ALA A 49 -0.17 8.37 6.54
C ALA A 49 -1.05 8.78 7.74
N GLN A 50 -0.55 9.64 8.63
CA GLN A 50 -1.33 10.15 9.75
C GLN A 50 -2.53 10.99 9.24
N ALA A 51 -2.29 11.91 8.29
CA ALA A 51 -3.37 12.67 7.67
C ALA A 51 -4.34 11.77 6.87
N ALA A 52 -3.86 10.68 6.28
CA ALA A 52 -4.72 9.71 5.61
C ALA A 52 -5.69 9.05 6.61
N VAL A 53 -5.19 8.63 7.77
CA VAL A 53 -6.02 8.03 8.84
C VAL A 53 -7.05 9.03 9.37
N GLU A 54 -6.66 10.29 9.60
CA GLU A 54 -7.59 11.36 10.01
C GLU A 54 -8.70 11.60 8.98
N MET A 55 -8.42 11.36 7.71
CA MET A 55 -9.41 11.42 6.62
C MET A 55 -10.25 10.13 6.48
N GLY A 56 -10.03 9.13 7.34
CA GLY A 56 -10.71 7.84 7.29
C GLY A 56 -10.12 6.86 6.27
N ILE A 57 -8.88 7.09 5.85
CA ILE A 57 -8.15 6.23 4.90
C ILE A 57 -7.07 5.46 5.69
N GLY A 58 -7.32 4.18 5.97
CA GLY A 58 -6.44 3.36 6.83
C GLY A 58 -6.91 3.32 8.27
N PHE A 59 -6.05 2.80 9.14
CA PHE A 59 -6.34 2.57 10.56
C PHE A 59 -5.18 3.07 11.43
N ASP A 60 -5.50 3.57 12.63
CA ASP A 60 -4.48 4.02 13.62
C ASP A 60 -3.49 2.90 13.96
N GLU A 61 -3.95 1.66 13.98
CA GLU A 61 -3.14 0.47 14.28
C GLU A 61 -2.06 0.19 13.24
N ASP A 62 -2.20 0.71 12.01
CA ASP A 62 -1.21 0.56 10.95
C ASP A 62 0.00 1.49 11.16
N LEU A 63 -0.19 2.67 11.75
CA LEU A 63 0.84 3.70 11.87
C LEU A 63 2.15 3.22 12.52
N PRO A 64 2.13 2.47 13.64
CA PRO A 64 3.35 1.97 14.27
C PRO A 64 4.15 0.98 13.40
N SER A 65 3.53 0.41 12.37
CA SER A 65 4.17 -0.51 11.42
C SER A 65 4.79 0.20 10.22
N LEU A 66 4.58 1.52 10.10
CA LEU A 66 5.12 2.33 9.02
C LEU A 66 6.43 3.02 9.45
N GLU A 67 7.31 3.27 8.49
CA GLU A 67 8.50 4.07 8.71
C GLU A 67 8.11 5.43 9.30
N SER A 68 8.80 5.85 10.34
CA SER A 68 8.55 7.12 11.07
C SER A 68 7.07 7.29 11.49
N ASN A 69 6.38 6.20 11.81
CA ASN A 69 4.94 6.20 12.12
C ASN A 69 4.09 6.88 11.02
N GLY A 70 4.52 6.73 9.77
CA GLY A 70 3.80 7.22 8.60
C GLY A 70 3.93 8.72 8.32
N LEU A 71 4.84 9.42 9.00
CA LEU A 71 5.15 10.84 8.76
C LEU A 71 6.65 11.06 8.70
N LEU A 72 7.14 11.53 7.58
CA LEU A 72 8.51 12.05 7.45
C LEU A 72 8.49 13.55 7.69
N GLU A 73 9.29 14.01 8.65
CA GLU A 73 9.47 15.44 8.89
C GLU A 73 10.28 16.05 7.72
N VAL A 74 9.69 17.01 7.03
CA VAL A 74 10.31 17.78 5.96
C VAL A 74 10.12 19.27 6.23
N GLU A 75 11.17 20.06 5.99
CA GLU A 75 11.14 21.51 6.27
C GLU A 75 10.20 22.28 5.32
N ASP A 76 10.08 21.84 4.08
CA ASP A 76 9.22 22.46 3.06
C ASP A 76 8.69 21.42 2.07
N VAL A 77 7.40 21.36 1.92
CA VAL A 77 6.71 20.53 0.92
C VAL A 77 6.24 21.41 -0.22
N SER A 78 7.15 21.70 -1.15
CA SER A 78 6.83 22.47 -2.35
C SER A 78 6.46 21.55 -3.50
N LEU A 79 5.17 21.45 -3.80
CA LEU A 79 4.65 20.67 -4.92
C LEU A 79 4.29 21.56 -6.10
N SER A 80 4.77 21.22 -7.29
CA SER A 80 4.31 21.86 -8.53
C SER A 80 2.84 21.53 -8.81
N SER A 81 2.12 22.44 -9.48
CA SER A 81 0.74 22.20 -9.90
C SER A 81 0.60 20.91 -10.71
N ARG A 82 1.60 20.58 -11.53
CA ARG A 82 1.62 19.35 -12.32
C ARG A 82 1.75 18.11 -11.44
N ALA A 83 2.56 18.16 -10.38
CA ALA A 83 2.68 17.05 -9.42
C ALA A 83 1.33 16.81 -8.73
N ILE A 84 0.70 17.86 -8.25
CA ILE A 84 -0.61 17.79 -7.59
C ILE A 84 -1.68 17.22 -8.53
N GLU A 85 -1.79 17.71 -9.76
CA GLU A 85 -2.75 17.18 -10.75
C GLU A 85 -2.54 15.69 -11.04
N ARG A 86 -1.28 15.24 -11.05
CA ARG A 86 -0.96 13.82 -11.21
C ARG A 86 -1.31 13.02 -9.97
N GLY A 87 -1.02 13.57 -8.79
CA GLY A 87 -1.36 12.98 -7.51
C GLY A 87 -2.86 12.75 -7.34
N LEU A 88 -3.67 13.74 -7.65
CA LEU A 88 -5.15 13.65 -7.62
C LEU A 88 -5.70 12.47 -8.45
N ARG A 89 -4.99 12.07 -9.50
CA ARG A 89 -5.38 10.94 -10.35
C ARG A 89 -4.78 9.61 -9.89
N ALA A 90 -3.69 9.64 -9.15
CA ALA A 90 -2.91 8.46 -8.81
C ALA A 90 -3.16 7.94 -7.40
N LEU A 91 -3.49 8.82 -6.46
CA LEU A 91 -3.71 8.45 -5.06
C LEU A 91 -4.85 7.44 -4.92
N GLY A 92 -4.63 6.44 -4.08
CA GLY A 92 -5.54 5.33 -3.90
C GLY A 92 -5.55 4.31 -5.05
N THR A 93 -4.61 4.43 -6.00
CA THR A 93 -4.39 3.42 -7.04
C THR A 93 -3.12 2.63 -6.76
N LEU A 94 -3.04 1.43 -7.28
CA LEU A 94 -1.81 0.63 -7.25
C LEU A 94 -0.67 1.30 -8.06
N GLY A 95 -1.03 2.11 -9.05
CA GLY A 95 -0.09 2.70 -9.99
C GLY A 95 0.06 1.89 -11.29
N SER A 96 1.17 2.09 -11.98
CA SER A 96 1.45 1.46 -13.27
C SER A 96 2.94 1.17 -13.46
N GLY A 97 3.30 0.53 -14.55
CA GLY A 97 4.68 0.12 -14.82
C GLY A 97 5.03 -1.13 -14.02
N ASN A 98 6.07 -1.03 -13.20
CA ASN A 98 6.52 -2.12 -12.33
C ASN A 98 5.79 -2.17 -10.97
N HIS A 99 4.71 -1.43 -10.79
CA HIS A 99 3.88 -1.51 -9.59
C HIS A 99 3.01 -2.76 -9.63
N PHE A 100 2.93 -3.47 -8.52
CA PHE A 100 2.16 -4.71 -8.43
C PHE A 100 1.63 -4.97 -7.00
N LEU A 101 0.62 -5.80 -6.94
CA LEU A 101 0.16 -6.51 -5.76
C LEU A 101 0.21 -7.99 -6.08
N GLU A 102 0.90 -8.76 -5.28
CA GLU A 102 0.98 -10.21 -5.45
C GLU A 102 0.81 -10.95 -4.13
N PHE A 103 0.41 -12.21 -4.24
CA PHE A 103 0.44 -13.16 -3.14
C PHE A 103 1.61 -14.10 -3.32
N GLN A 104 2.32 -14.32 -2.23
CA GLN A 104 3.47 -15.21 -2.13
C GLN A 104 3.22 -16.24 -1.04
N SER A 105 3.86 -17.38 -1.14
CA SER A 105 3.92 -18.37 -0.07
C SER A 105 5.36 -18.49 0.42
N VAL A 106 5.55 -18.58 1.72
CA VAL A 106 6.87 -18.87 2.30
C VAL A 106 7.24 -20.31 1.96
N GLU A 107 8.21 -20.49 1.07
CA GLU A 107 8.64 -21.82 0.64
C GLU A 107 9.56 -22.47 1.66
N LYS A 108 10.51 -21.69 2.22
CA LYS A 108 11.52 -22.18 3.16
C LYS A 108 11.98 -21.06 4.09
N LEU A 109 12.20 -21.41 5.35
CA LEU A 109 12.87 -20.55 6.32
C LEU A 109 14.38 -20.82 6.29
N VAL A 110 15.18 -19.78 6.14
CA VAL A 110 16.66 -19.87 6.16
C VAL A 110 17.17 -19.67 7.58
N ASP A 111 16.53 -18.80 8.35
CA ASP A 111 16.81 -18.52 9.76
C ASP A 111 15.49 -18.68 10.53
N GLU A 112 15.35 -19.83 11.20
CA GLU A 112 14.12 -20.19 11.93
C GLU A 112 13.90 -19.31 13.15
N ASP A 113 14.98 -18.91 13.86
CA ASP A 113 14.88 -18.09 15.06
C ASP A 113 14.40 -16.68 14.74
N THR A 114 14.96 -16.07 13.70
CA THR A 114 14.51 -14.75 13.21
C THR A 114 13.10 -14.84 12.65
N ALA A 115 12.78 -15.84 11.86
CA ALA A 115 11.45 -16.03 11.29
C ALA A 115 10.38 -16.16 12.38
N LYS A 116 10.68 -16.92 13.43
CA LYS A 116 9.77 -17.07 14.58
C LYS A 116 9.54 -15.75 15.32
N GLN A 117 10.57 -14.91 15.48
CA GLN A 117 10.42 -13.59 16.09
C GLN A 117 9.51 -12.68 15.26
N TRP A 118 9.48 -12.85 13.94
CA TRP A 118 8.64 -12.08 13.02
C TRP A 118 7.28 -12.74 12.75
N GLY A 119 6.99 -13.88 13.38
CA GLY A 119 5.76 -14.61 13.17
C GLY A 119 5.63 -15.26 11.80
N LEU A 120 6.78 -15.61 11.18
CA LEU A 120 6.81 -16.24 9.87
C LEU A 120 6.93 -17.78 10.01
N TYR A 121 6.22 -18.50 9.13
CA TYR A 121 6.28 -19.96 9.05
C TYR A 121 6.18 -20.46 7.61
N GLU A 122 6.68 -21.66 7.34
CA GLU A 122 6.61 -22.27 5.99
C GLU A 122 5.15 -22.51 5.57
N GLY A 123 4.84 -22.23 4.31
CA GLY A 123 3.51 -22.28 3.75
C GLY A 123 2.67 -21.03 4.00
N GLN A 124 3.12 -20.11 4.86
CA GLN A 124 2.38 -18.88 5.18
C GLN A 124 2.16 -18.02 3.94
N LEU A 125 0.95 -17.49 3.81
CA LEU A 125 0.58 -16.58 2.73
C LEU A 125 1.04 -15.14 3.05
N LEU A 126 1.71 -14.54 2.11
CA LEU A 126 2.14 -13.15 2.17
C LEU A 126 1.44 -12.33 1.10
N ALA A 127 1.11 -11.09 1.42
CA ALA A 127 0.72 -10.09 0.43
C ALA A 127 1.87 -9.08 0.28
N MET A 128 2.41 -8.96 -0.93
CA MET A 128 3.43 -7.98 -1.27
C MET A 128 2.84 -6.91 -2.17
N ILE A 129 3.06 -5.66 -1.78
CA ILE A 129 2.65 -4.48 -2.56
C ILE A 129 3.91 -3.70 -2.90
N HIS A 130 4.14 -3.51 -4.19
CA HIS A 130 5.15 -2.60 -4.69
C HIS A 130 4.46 -1.43 -5.37
N SER A 131 4.51 -0.28 -4.75
CA SER A 131 3.90 0.95 -5.23
C SER A 131 4.73 2.17 -4.79
N GLY A 132 4.40 3.35 -5.27
CA GLY A 132 5.08 4.59 -4.91
C GLY A 132 4.43 5.82 -5.52
N SER A 133 4.91 7.01 -5.11
CA SER A 133 4.33 8.29 -5.49
C SER A 133 4.46 8.63 -6.98
N ARG A 134 5.38 8.02 -7.70
CA ARG A 134 5.70 8.30 -9.11
C ARG A 134 6.02 9.76 -9.40
N GLY A 135 6.62 10.45 -8.45
CA GLY A 135 7.02 11.85 -8.57
C GLY A 135 5.88 12.82 -8.29
N LEU A 136 5.06 12.45 -7.32
CA LEU A 136 4.25 13.41 -6.59
C LEU A 136 5.17 14.24 -5.71
#